data_19f2b2404ebfdeb5a12c0ccde5b3d3ef
#
_entry.id   19f2b2404ebfdeb5a12c0ccde5b3d3ef
#
_cell.length_a   1.000
_cell.length_b   1.000
_cell.length_c   1.000
_cell.angle_alpha   90.00
_cell.angle_beta   90.00
_cell.angle_gamma   90.00
#
_symmetry.space_group_name_H-M   'P 1'
#
loop_
_entity.id
_entity.type
_entity.pdbx_description
1 polymer ?
#
loop_
_entity_poly.entity_id
_entity_poly.type
_entity_poly.pdbx_seq_one_letter_code
_entity_poly.pdbx_strand_id
1 'polypeptide(L)'
;SQREDDPKMKCVDDFRWRLGNKELVPIVAGGMGVDISTAELALVSASLGGIGHISDAMVPTVSDRRFKTRFVTDKQKKYKFNVFNADKSVVQFDLGQLAEATRLHVERTMQSKRGEGLIFINCMEKLTMGSPRETLRVRLASAMDGGIDGITLSAGLHLGTLALVADHPRFRDAKLGIIVSSLRALQIFLRKNARLD
;
A
#
# COMPACT_ATOMS: atom_id res chain seq x y z
N SER A 1 37.14 8.49 29.96
CA SER A 1 36.48 9.44 29.09
C SER A 1 34.96 9.29 29.32
N GLN A 2 34.48 10.11 30.24
CA GLN A 2 33.07 10.24 30.58
C GLN A 2 32.41 10.93 29.36
N ARG A 3 31.49 10.25 28.69
CA ARG A 3 30.52 10.93 27.88
C ARG A 3 29.50 11.54 28.85
N GLU A 4 29.61 12.84 29.04
CA GLU A 4 28.64 13.63 29.76
C GLU A 4 27.26 13.37 29.12
N ASP A 5 26.27 13.11 29.98
CA ASP A 5 24.89 12.96 29.64
C ASP A 5 24.42 14.24 28.91
N ASP A 6 24.30 14.18 27.59
CA ASP A 6 23.57 15.16 26.82
C ASP A 6 22.15 15.21 27.38
N PRO A 7 21.61 16.40 27.72
CA PRO A 7 20.29 16.50 28.29
C PRO A 7 19.30 15.95 27.26
N LYS A 8 18.85 14.71 27.47
CA LYS A 8 17.79 14.11 26.65
C LYS A 8 16.66 15.12 26.53
N MET A 9 16.35 15.52 25.32
CA MET A 9 15.13 16.28 25.04
C MET A 9 13.93 15.34 25.26
N LYS A 10 13.58 15.14 26.51
CA LYS A 10 12.56 14.19 26.98
C LYS A 10 11.23 14.26 26.24
N CYS A 11 10.90 15.40 25.61
CA CYS A 11 9.64 15.58 24.87
C CYS A 11 9.62 14.97 23.48
N VAL A 12 10.78 14.66 22.86
CA VAL A 12 10.83 14.13 21.49
C VAL A 12 11.09 12.64 21.47
N ASP A 13 12.04 12.19 22.30
CA ASP A 13 12.46 10.77 22.29
C ASP A 13 11.43 9.84 22.93
N ASP A 14 10.62 10.36 23.86
CA ASP A 14 9.61 9.57 24.58
C ASP A 14 8.22 9.65 23.93
N PHE A 15 8.03 10.49 22.90
CA PHE A 15 6.75 10.61 22.24
C PHE A 15 6.42 9.33 21.45
N ARG A 16 5.25 8.79 21.72
CA ARG A 16 4.67 7.68 20.95
C ARG A 16 3.26 8.08 20.51
N TRP A 17 2.88 7.66 19.33
CA TRP A 17 1.51 7.80 18.90
C TRP A 17 0.81 6.46 18.84
N ARG A 18 -0.49 6.47 19.03
CA ARG A 18 -1.29 5.26 19.12
C ARG A 18 -2.13 5.09 17.87
N LEU A 19 -2.02 3.90 17.25
CA LEU A 19 -2.85 3.50 16.11
C LEU A 19 -3.51 2.16 16.43
N GLY A 20 -4.80 2.21 16.83
CA GLY A 20 -5.50 1.06 17.38
C GLY A 20 -4.83 0.59 18.69
N ASN A 21 -4.39 -0.65 18.71
CA ASN A 21 -3.69 -1.28 19.85
C ASN A 21 -2.15 -1.18 19.78
N LYS A 22 -1.60 -0.48 18.80
CA LYS A 22 -0.15 -0.33 18.62
C LYS A 22 0.33 1.05 19.06
N GLU A 23 1.44 1.07 19.79
CA GLU A 23 2.22 2.27 20.06
C GLU A 23 3.41 2.33 19.10
N LEU A 24 3.55 3.45 18.42
CA LEU A 24 4.48 3.60 17.31
C LEU A 24 5.39 4.82 17.53
N VAL A 25 6.61 4.73 17.03
CA VAL A 25 7.46 5.90 16.80
C VAL A 25 6.77 6.79 15.77
N PRO A 26 6.73 8.13 15.94
CA PRO A 26 6.00 9.05 15.06
C PRO A 26 6.73 9.28 13.73
N ILE A 27 7.18 8.20 13.10
CA ILE A 27 7.87 8.22 11.81
C ILE A 27 7.10 7.36 10.82
N VAL A 28 6.76 7.97 9.70
CA VAL A 28 6.10 7.30 8.59
C VAL A 28 6.92 7.50 7.32
N ALA A 29 7.52 6.42 6.81
CA ALA A 29 8.09 6.43 5.46
C ALA A 29 6.95 6.32 4.46
N GLY A 30 6.56 7.46 3.87
CA GLY A 30 5.38 7.56 3.00
C GLY A 30 5.49 6.73 1.72
N GLY A 31 4.33 6.39 1.15
CA GLY A 31 4.24 5.71 -0.14
C GLY A 31 4.68 6.63 -1.29
N MET A 32 5.58 6.15 -2.10
CA MET A 32 6.11 6.82 -3.30
C MET A 32 5.87 5.94 -4.54
N GLY A 33 6.44 6.31 -5.67
CA GLY A 33 6.24 5.60 -6.93
C GLY A 33 6.86 4.21 -7.02
N VAL A 34 6.79 3.67 -8.23
CA VAL A 34 7.28 2.32 -8.58
C VAL A 34 8.73 2.14 -8.14
N ASP A 35 8.96 1.08 -7.36
CA ASP A 35 10.29 0.65 -6.90
C ASP A 35 11.10 1.71 -6.12
N ILE A 36 10.41 2.74 -5.61
CA ILE A 36 10.96 3.72 -4.66
C ILE A 36 10.51 3.35 -3.25
N SER A 37 9.22 3.11 -3.05
CA SER A 37 8.70 2.50 -1.82
C SER A 37 8.91 1.00 -1.88
N THR A 38 10.12 0.57 -1.59
CA THR A 38 10.53 -0.83 -1.64
C THR A 38 10.21 -1.57 -0.36
N ALA A 39 10.16 -2.90 -0.44
CA ALA A 39 10.01 -3.73 0.74
C ALA A 39 11.13 -3.49 1.77
N GLU A 40 12.36 -3.30 1.31
CA GLU A 40 13.53 -3.05 2.18
C GLU A 40 13.35 -1.77 3.00
N LEU A 41 12.93 -0.67 2.37
CA LEU A 41 12.67 0.60 3.05
C LEU A 41 11.55 0.46 4.08
N ALA A 42 10.45 -0.21 3.68
CA ALA A 42 9.32 -0.46 4.57
C ALA A 42 9.73 -1.30 5.78
N LEU A 43 10.52 -2.35 5.57
CA LEU A 43 11.02 -3.24 6.61
C LEU A 43 11.93 -2.52 7.61
N VAL A 44 12.81 -1.65 7.15
CA VAL A 44 13.66 -0.83 8.03
C VAL A 44 12.80 0.09 8.89
N SER A 45 11.84 0.80 8.29
CA SER A 45 10.93 1.69 9.04
C SER A 45 10.14 0.92 10.10
N ALA A 46 9.62 -0.25 9.77
CA ALA A 46 8.87 -1.10 10.69
C ALA A 46 9.76 -1.67 11.82
N SER A 47 11.00 -2.05 11.51
CA SER A 47 11.94 -2.57 12.51
C SER A 47 12.31 -1.55 13.59
N LEU A 48 12.25 -0.27 13.25
CA LEU A 48 12.48 0.87 14.16
C LEU A 48 11.20 1.32 14.88
N GLY A 49 10.09 0.62 14.72
CA GLY A 49 8.83 0.92 15.40
C GLY A 49 7.96 1.97 14.70
N GLY A 50 8.31 2.41 13.50
CA GLY A 50 7.53 3.34 12.67
C GLY A 50 6.60 2.63 11.69
N ILE A 51 6.08 3.38 10.71
CA ILE A 51 5.31 2.84 9.59
C ILE A 51 6.13 2.93 8.31
N GLY A 52 6.30 1.79 7.63
CA GLY A 52 6.84 1.73 6.29
C GLY A 52 5.76 1.50 5.24
N HIS A 53 5.97 2.00 4.03
CA HIS A 53 5.05 1.77 2.91
C HIS A 53 5.73 0.99 1.79
N ILE A 54 5.01 0.03 1.23
CA ILE A 54 5.28 -0.52 -0.10
C ILE A 54 4.29 0.10 -1.10
N SER A 55 4.65 0.11 -2.37
CA SER A 55 3.80 0.66 -3.43
C SER A 55 3.02 -0.43 -4.16
N ASP A 56 1.75 -0.18 -4.48
CA ASP A 56 0.95 -1.03 -5.35
C ASP A 56 1.19 -0.79 -6.84
N ALA A 57 1.98 0.23 -7.17
CA ALA A 57 2.25 0.61 -8.54
C ALA A 57 3.10 -0.44 -9.25
N MET A 58 2.59 -0.95 -10.37
CA MET A 58 3.26 -1.93 -11.23
C MET A 58 3.75 -3.19 -10.49
N VAL A 59 3.01 -3.65 -9.50
CA VAL A 59 3.37 -4.84 -8.70
C VAL A 59 3.69 -6.07 -9.54
N PRO A 60 2.99 -6.40 -10.65
CA PRO A 60 3.39 -7.51 -11.51
C PRO A 60 4.81 -7.37 -12.06
N THR A 61 5.22 -6.17 -12.47
CA THR A 61 6.58 -5.90 -12.95
C THR A 61 7.61 -6.02 -11.82
N VAL A 62 7.28 -5.51 -10.64
CA VAL A 62 8.13 -5.60 -9.45
C VAL A 62 8.29 -7.07 -9.05
N SER A 63 7.22 -7.86 -9.07
CA SER A 63 7.24 -9.29 -8.77
C SER A 63 8.12 -10.07 -9.76
N ASP A 64 8.00 -9.79 -11.05
CA ASP A 64 8.84 -10.44 -12.07
C ASP A 64 10.33 -10.20 -11.84
N ARG A 65 10.68 -8.97 -11.46
CA ARG A 65 12.07 -8.58 -11.19
C ARG A 65 12.60 -9.23 -9.91
N ARG A 66 11.80 -9.20 -8.83
CA ARG A 66 12.21 -9.64 -7.50
C ARG A 66 12.08 -11.13 -7.28
N PHE A 67 11.01 -11.73 -7.78
CA PHE A 67 10.66 -13.13 -7.48
C PHE A 67 10.77 -14.06 -8.69
N LYS A 68 11.26 -13.54 -9.83
CA LYS A 68 11.42 -14.31 -11.08
C LYS A 68 10.11 -14.89 -11.58
N THR A 69 9.00 -14.23 -11.33
CA THR A 69 7.70 -14.52 -11.92
C THR A 69 7.63 -14.10 -13.38
N ARG A 70 6.51 -14.31 -14.05
CA ARG A 70 6.36 -14.04 -15.49
C ARG A 70 5.07 -13.29 -15.83
N PHE A 71 4.52 -12.57 -14.88
CA PHE A 71 3.24 -11.85 -15.04
C PHE A 71 3.25 -10.84 -16.19
N VAL A 72 4.31 -10.06 -16.31
CA VAL A 72 4.45 -9.04 -17.37
C VAL A 72 4.92 -9.68 -18.67
N THR A 73 5.80 -10.66 -18.62
CA THR A 73 6.34 -11.34 -19.81
C THR A 73 5.22 -11.95 -20.65
N ASP A 74 4.26 -12.59 -20.03
CA ASP A 74 3.14 -13.20 -20.76
C ASP A 74 2.19 -12.12 -21.34
N LYS A 75 1.98 -11.02 -20.61
CA LYS A 75 1.24 -9.86 -21.10
C LYS A 75 1.94 -9.19 -22.28
N GLN A 76 3.26 -9.00 -22.21
CA GLN A 76 4.05 -8.43 -23.29
C GLN A 76 3.97 -9.28 -24.56
N LYS A 77 3.97 -10.60 -24.44
CA LYS A 77 3.77 -11.50 -25.60
C LYS A 77 2.41 -11.29 -26.25
N LYS A 78 1.35 -11.17 -25.43
CA LYS A 78 -0.02 -10.95 -25.89
C LYS A 78 -0.21 -9.62 -26.61
N TYR A 79 0.51 -8.56 -26.18
CA TYR A 79 0.35 -7.19 -26.70
C TYR A 79 1.56 -6.67 -27.48
N LYS A 80 2.48 -7.55 -27.87
CA LYS A 80 3.76 -7.20 -28.51
C LYS A 80 3.63 -6.26 -29.73
N PHE A 81 2.53 -6.35 -30.48
CA PHE A 81 2.30 -5.54 -31.67
C PHE A 81 1.60 -4.20 -31.39
N ASN A 82 1.10 -3.99 -30.18
CA ASN A 82 0.28 -2.82 -29.81
C ASN A 82 0.99 -1.83 -28.89
N VAL A 83 2.29 -2.01 -28.62
CA VAL A 83 3.00 -1.24 -27.57
C VAL A 83 3.09 0.25 -27.89
N PHE A 84 3.15 0.63 -29.17
CA PHE A 84 3.30 2.04 -29.59
C PHE A 84 2.04 2.75 -30.00
N ASN A 85 0.97 2.02 -30.36
CA ASN A 85 -0.30 2.58 -30.84
C ASN A 85 -1.51 2.09 -30.05
N ALA A 86 -1.34 1.43 -28.93
CA ALA A 86 -2.45 0.88 -28.18
C ALA A 86 -3.25 1.99 -27.52
N ASP A 87 -4.51 2.06 -27.85
CA ASP A 87 -5.49 2.71 -27.00
C ASP A 87 -5.44 2.04 -25.61
N LYS A 88 -4.97 2.79 -24.62
CA LYS A 88 -4.81 2.28 -23.25
C LYS A 88 -6.13 1.84 -22.63
N SER A 89 -7.25 2.30 -23.16
CA SER A 89 -8.60 1.93 -22.70
C SER A 89 -8.95 0.47 -23.00
N VAL A 90 -8.36 -0.12 -24.05
CA VAL A 90 -8.60 -1.53 -24.44
C VAL A 90 -7.63 -2.51 -23.75
N VAL A 91 -6.60 -2.01 -23.06
CA VAL A 91 -5.66 -2.87 -22.32
C VAL A 91 -6.34 -3.35 -21.04
N GLN A 92 -6.68 -4.62 -21.00
CA GLN A 92 -7.23 -5.27 -19.83
C GLN A 92 -6.10 -5.91 -19.00
N PHE A 93 -6.23 -5.81 -17.68
CA PHE A 93 -5.41 -6.60 -16.77
C PHE A 93 -5.97 -8.02 -16.67
N ASP A 94 -5.07 -8.98 -16.57
CA ASP A 94 -5.44 -10.28 -16.01
C ASP A 94 -5.58 -10.08 -14.49
N LEU A 95 -6.82 -10.10 -14.01
CA LEU A 95 -7.13 -9.84 -12.60
C LEU A 95 -6.58 -10.93 -11.69
N GLY A 96 -6.49 -12.18 -12.18
CA GLY A 96 -5.91 -13.29 -11.43
C GLY A 96 -4.40 -13.09 -11.22
N GLN A 97 -3.68 -12.75 -12.29
CA GLN A 97 -2.24 -12.44 -12.19
C GLN A 97 -1.98 -11.19 -11.34
N LEU A 98 -2.84 -10.17 -11.43
CA LEU A 98 -2.74 -8.98 -10.59
C LEU A 98 -2.93 -9.33 -9.10
N ALA A 99 -3.92 -10.16 -8.80
CA ALA A 99 -4.18 -10.65 -7.44
C ALA A 99 -2.99 -11.42 -6.89
N GLU A 100 -2.50 -12.39 -7.66
CA GLU A 100 -1.37 -13.23 -7.25
C GLU A 100 -0.09 -12.41 -7.04
N ALA A 101 0.23 -11.50 -7.96
CA ALA A 101 1.40 -10.64 -7.85
C ALA A 101 1.31 -9.74 -6.61
N THR A 102 0.13 -9.16 -6.33
CA THR A 102 -0.08 -8.30 -5.17
C THR A 102 0.05 -9.09 -3.87
N ARG A 103 -0.63 -10.24 -3.79
CA ARG A 103 -0.56 -11.13 -2.63
C ARG A 103 0.87 -11.58 -2.36
N LEU A 104 1.57 -12.07 -3.38
CA LEU A 104 2.96 -12.53 -3.27
C LEU A 104 3.90 -11.42 -2.76
N HIS A 105 3.77 -10.21 -3.33
CA HIS A 105 4.59 -9.08 -2.94
C HIS A 105 4.39 -8.72 -1.46
N VAL A 106 3.14 -8.68 -1.01
CA VAL A 106 2.79 -8.41 0.39
C VAL A 106 3.26 -9.53 1.30
N GLU A 107 2.94 -10.79 1.00
CA GLU A 107 3.34 -11.95 1.81
C GLU A 107 4.85 -12.01 2.04
N ARG A 108 5.64 -11.85 0.98
CA ARG A 108 7.11 -11.87 1.07
C ARG A 108 7.64 -10.72 1.94
N THR A 109 7.02 -9.55 1.83
CA THR A 109 7.37 -8.42 2.68
C THR A 109 7.02 -8.70 4.14
N MET A 110 5.80 -9.16 4.41
CA MET A 110 5.32 -9.44 5.77
C MET A 110 6.08 -10.58 6.45
N GLN A 111 6.46 -11.64 5.72
CA GLN A 111 7.30 -12.72 6.23
C GLN A 111 8.68 -12.23 6.71
N SER A 112 9.18 -11.17 6.11
CA SER A 112 10.48 -10.58 6.45
C SER A 112 10.39 -9.50 7.54
N LYS A 113 9.18 -9.12 7.95
CA LYS A 113 8.95 -8.07 8.95
C LYS A 113 9.57 -8.44 10.30
N ARG A 114 10.23 -7.46 10.92
CA ARG A 114 10.79 -7.54 12.27
C ARG A 114 10.38 -6.28 13.03
N GLY A 115 10.37 -6.38 14.36
CA GLY A 115 9.98 -5.27 15.23
C GLY A 115 8.47 -5.04 15.30
N GLU A 116 8.08 -4.01 16.04
CA GLU A 116 6.69 -3.72 16.40
C GLU A 116 5.99 -2.70 15.47
N GLY A 117 6.74 -2.10 14.55
CA GLY A 117 6.19 -1.17 13.57
C GLY A 117 5.23 -1.82 12.58
N LEU A 118 4.66 -1.03 11.69
CA LEU A 118 3.65 -1.46 10.75
C LEU A 118 4.14 -1.31 9.29
N ILE A 119 3.63 -2.18 8.43
CA ILE A 119 3.84 -2.08 6.98
C ILE A 119 2.50 -1.83 6.30
N PHE A 120 2.43 -0.73 5.57
CA PHE A 120 1.27 -0.35 4.77
C PHE A 120 1.56 -0.53 3.29
N ILE A 121 0.51 -0.72 2.51
CA ILE A 121 0.58 -0.60 1.05
C ILE A 121 -0.09 0.69 0.61
N ASN A 122 0.58 1.48 -0.23
CA ASN A 122 0.03 2.68 -0.83
C ASN A 122 -0.72 2.33 -2.11
N CYS A 123 -2.05 2.45 -2.10
CA CYS A 123 -2.93 2.14 -3.21
C CYS A 123 -3.48 3.40 -3.88
N MET A 124 -3.21 3.53 -5.17
CA MET A 124 -3.74 4.65 -5.98
C MET A 124 -5.13 4.34 -6.52
N GLU A 125 -6.05 5.31 -6.45
CA GLU A 125 -7.40 5.18 -7.01
C GLU A 125 -7.36 5.06 -8.53
N LYS A 126 -6.62 5.96 -9.19
CA LYS A 126 -6.61 6.07 -10.65
C LYS A 126 -5.50 5.24 -11.26
N LEU A 127 -5.88 4.23 -12.00
CA LEU A 127 -5.07 3.64 -13.05
C LEU A 127 -5.70 4.00 -14.40
N THR A 128 -4.88 4.43 -15.35
CA THR A 128 -5.31 4.85 -16.69
C THR A 128 -5.65 3.67 -17.61
N MET A 129 -6.24 2.60 -17.08
CA MET A 129 -6.52 1.38 -17.83
C MET A 129 -7.96 0.93 -17.64
N GLY A 130 -8.41 -0.02 -18.46
CA GLY A 130 -9.76 -0.55 -18.38
C GLY A 130 -10.12 -1.11 -17.01
N SER A 131 -11.37 -1.00 -16.61
CA SER A 131 -11.93 -1.50 -15.34
C SER A 131 -11.20 -1.02 -14.07
N PRO A 132 -10.99 0.30 -13.86
CA PRO A 132 -10.18 0.82 -12.76
C PRO A 132 -10.73 0.43 -11.37
N ARG A 133 -12.05 0.27 -11.23
CA ARG A 133 -12.67 -0.14 -9.96
C ARG A 133 -12.41 -1.62 -9.64
N GLU A 134 -12.48 -2.49 -10.63
CA GLU A 134 -12.17 -3.91 -10.44
C GLU A 134 -10.70 -4.13 -10.10
N THR A 135 -9.80 -3.47 -10.82
CA THR A 135 -8.37 -3.56 -10.52
C THR A 135 -8.05 -3.01 -9.13
N LEU A 136 -8.72 -1.95 -8.69
CA LEU A 136 -8.56 -1.42 -7.33
C LEU A 136 -9.08 -2.42 -6.29
N ARG A 137 -10.27 -2.98 -6.49
CA ARG A 137 -10.83 -4.01 -5.60
C ARG A 137 -9.87 -5.18 -5.45
N VAL A 138 -9.37 -5.70 -6.56
CA VAL A 138 -8.43 -6.83 -6.57
C VAL A 138 -7.14 -6.50 -5.80
N ARG A 139 -6.54 -5.33 -6.03
CA ARG A 139 -5.33 -4.91 -5.31
C ARG A 139 -5.53 -4.80 -3.81
N LEU A 140 -6.64 -4.18 -3.39
CA LEU A 140 -6.99 -4.04 -1.98
C LEU A 140 -7.24 -5.39 -1.31
N ALA A 141 -8.08 -6.24 -1.90
CA ALA A 141 -8.39 -7.56 -1.38
C ALA A 141 -7.12 -8.43 -1.27
N SER A 142 -6.34 -8.50 -2.34
CA SER A 142 -5.12 -9.31 -2.35
C SER A 142 -4.04 -8.81 -1.39
N ALA A 143 -3.99 -7.50 -1.11
CA ALA A 143 -3.10 -6.96 -0.09
C ALA A 143 -3.53 -7.41 1.32
N MET A 144 -4.84 -7.41 1.60
CA MET A 144 -5.37 -7.94 2.86
C MET A 144 -5.15 -9.45 2.98
N ASP A 145 -5.36 -10.23 1.90
CA ASP A 145 -5.04 -11.67 1.86
C ASP A 145 -3.57 -11.94 2.16
N GLY A 146 -2.68 -11.10 1.63
CA GLY A 146 -1.23 -11.18 1.89
C GLY A 146 -0.80 -10.81 3.30
N GLY A 147 -1.72 -10.33 4.13
CA GLY A 147 -1.44 -10.05 5.55
C GLY A 147 -0.93 -8.65 5.86
N ILE A 148 -1.16 -7.68 5.00
CA ILE A 148 -0.73 -6.28 5.24
C ILE A 148 -1.30 -5.72 6.55
N ASP A 149 -0.53 -4.90 7.27
CA ASP A 149 -0.99 -4.24 8.50
C ASP A 149 -1.95 -3.08 8.23
N GLY A 150 -1.80 -2.43 7.07
CA GLY A 150 -2.66 -1.32 6.69
C GLY A 150 -2.56 -0.92 5.23
N ILE A 151 -3.49 -0.07 4.82
CA ILE A 151 -3.61 0.42 3.44
C ILE A 151 -3.68 1.94 3.49
N THR A 152 -2.87 2.62 2.69
CA THR A 152 -2.97 4.06 2.46
C THR A 152 -3.58 4.31 1.09
N LEU A 153 -4.71 5.00 1.07
CA LEU A 153 -5.41 5.40 -0.14
C LEU A 153 -4.86 6.74 -0.66
N SER A 154 -4.44 6.78 -1.91
CA SER A 154 -3.81 7.96 -2.53
C SER A 154 -4.28 8.19 -3.96
N ALA A 155 -3.90 9.34 -4.52
CA ALA A 155 -4.19 9.74 -5.90
C ALA A 155 -5.68 9.74 -6.26
N GLY A 156 -6.54 10.11 -5.34
CA GLY A 156 -7.98 10.23 -5.55
C GLY A 156 -8.73 10.63 -4.28
N LEU A 157 -10.05 10.83 -4.40
CA LEU A 157 -10.93 11.11 -3.27
C LEU A 157 -11.44 9.85 -2.58
N HIS A 158 -11.30 8.71 -3.21
CA HIS A 158 -11.67 7.39 -2.69
C HIS A 158 -13.10 7.28 -2.11
N LEU A 159 -14.07 8.00 -2.72
CA LEU A 159 -15.43 8.13 -2.18
C LEU A 159 -16.24 6.83 -2.15
N GLY A 160 -15.83 5.81 -2.87
CA GLY A 160 -16.50 4.51 -2.91
C GLY A 160 -15.52 3.34 -2.78
N THR A 161 -14.27 3.60 -2.43
CA THR A 161 -13.22 2.59 -2.43
C THR A 161 -13.40 1.57 -1.32
N LEU A 162 -13.72 2.02 -0.11
CA LEU A 162 -13.89 1.12 1.04
C LEU A 162 -15.06 0.15 0.84
N ALA A 163 -16.13 0.61 0.17
CA ALA A 163 -17.27 -0.26 -0.15
C ALA A 163 -16.93 -1.40 -1.12
N LEU A 164 -15.82 -1.31 -1.87
CA LEU A 164 -15.38 -2.39 -2.77
C LEU A 164 -14.88 -3.63 -2.02
N VAL A 165 -14.48 -3.47 -0.79
CA VAL A 165 -13.84 -4.50 0.04
C VAL A 165 -14.41 -4.60 1.45
N ALA A 166 -15.58 -3.98 1.69
CA ALA A 166 -16.23 -3.97 3.00
C ALA A 166 -16.65 -5.39 3.47
N ASP A 167 -16.85 -6.30 2.52
CA ASP A 167 -17.18 -7.71 2.74
C ASP A 167 -15.94 -8.60 2.99
N HIS A 168 -14.73 -8.04 2.86
CA HIS A 168 -13.51 -8.82 3.05
C HIS A 168 -13.29 -9.19 4.53
N PRO A 169 -12.97 -10.46 4.86
CA PRO A 169 -12.83 -10.92 6.25
C PRO A 169 -11.85 -10.09 7.09
N ARG A 170 -10.78 -9.58 6.48
CA ARG A 170 -9.76 -8.78 7.13
C ARG A 170 -9.97 -7.26 7.00
N PHE A 171 -11.13 -6.83 6.52
CA PHE A 171 -11.41 -5.40 6.31
C PHE A 171 -11.24 -4.57 7.59
N ARG A 172 -11.70 -5.10 8.72
CA ARG A 172 -11.62 -4.42 10.03
C ARG A 172 -10.26 -4.55 10.72
N ASP A 173 -9.43 -5.48 10.29
CA ASP A 173 -8.09 -5.67 10.88
C ASP A 173 -7.07 -4.69 10.28
N ALA A 174 -7.20 -4.39 8.98
CA ALA A 174 -6.30 -3.51 8.27
C ALA A 174 -6.48 -2.05 8.72
N LYS A 175 -5.39 -1.40 9.11
CA LYS A 175 -5.38 0.03 9.43
C LYS A 175 -5.56 0.84 8.14
N LEU A 176 -6.25 1.98 8.25
CA LEU A 176 -6.51 2.83 7.10
C LEU A 176 -5.75 4.15 7.20
N GLY A 177 -4.99 4.46 6.16
CA GLY A 177 -4.43 5.77 5.87
C GLY A 177 -5.12 6.40 4.66
N ILE A 178 -5.22 7.72 4.64
CA ILE A 178 -5.70 8.45 3.47
C ILE A 178 -4.85 9.70 3.23
N ILE A 179 -4.51 9.94 1.98
CA ILE A 179 -3.84 11.18 1.56
C ILE A 179 -4.90 12.14 1.04
N VAL A 180 -5.00 13.29 1.68
CA VAL A 180 -5.95 14.35 1.33
C VAL A 180 -5.23 15.67 1.08
N SER A 181 -5.73 16.44 0.11
CA SER A 181 -5.16 17.75 -0.25
C SER A 181 -5.75 18.92 0.53
N SER A 182 -6.82 18.70 1.28
CA SER A 182 -7.51 19.73 2.04
C SER A 182 -8.40 19.17 3.13
N LEU A 183 -8.74 20.01 4.12
CA LEU A 183 -9.73 19.68 5.14
C LEU A 183 -11.09 19.32 4.53
N ARG A 184 -11.50 20.02 3.47
CA ARG A 184 -12.76 19.73 2.77
C ARG A 184 -12.76 18.32 2.17
N ALA A 185 -11.64 17.89 1.56
CA ALA A 185 -11.50 16.53 1.01
C ALA A 185 -11.62 15.47 2.11
N LEU A 186 -10.98 15.69 3.26
CA LEU A 186 -11.10 14.82 4.42
C LEU A 186 -12.55 14.73 4.93
N GLN A 187 -13.22 15.85 5.09
CA GLN A 187 -14.62 15.89 5.55
C GLN A 187 -15.58 15.17 4.61
N ILE A 188 -15.36 15.28 3.29
CA ILE A 188 -16.15 14.57 2.28
C ILE A 188 -15.90 13.07 2.38
N PHE A 189 -14.63 12.66 2.50
CA PHE A 189 -14.28 11.25 2.67
C PHE A 189 -14.93 10.63 3.91
N LEU A 190 -14.79 11.26 5.07
CA LEU A 190 -15.35 10.79 6.33
C LEU A 190 -16.88 10.67 6.26
N ARG A 191 -17.57 11.70 5.76
CA ARG A 191 -19.05 11.67 5.60
C ARG A 191 -19.52 10.54 4.67
N LYS A 192 -18.78 10.30 3.59
CA LYS A 192 -19.17 9.29 2.60
C LYS A 192 -18.98 7.86 3.11
N ASN A 193 -18.02 7.66 3.99
CA ASN A 193 -17.67 6.35 4.53
C ASN A 193 -18.19 6.11 5.98
N ALA A 194 -18.90 7.07 6.58
CA ALA A 194 -19.42 6.98 7.96
C ALA A 194 -20.36 5.82 8.24
N ARG A 195 -20.82 5.10 7.22
CA ARG A 195 -21.73 3.94 7.35
C ARG A 195 -21.02 2.59 7.24
N LEU A 196 -19.69 2.60 7.17
CA LEU A 196 -18.87 1.40 7.06
C LEU A 196 -18.26 0.97 8.40
N ASP A 197 -18.63 1.67 9.48
CA ASP A 197 -18.25 1.37 10.88
C ASP A 197 -18.98 0.14 11.45
#